data_383f10ac19fbfe2a8b9620032336d020
#
_entry.id   383f10ac19fbfe2a8b9620032336d020
#
_cell.length_a   1.000
_cell.length_b   1.000
_cell.length_c   1.000
_cell.angle_alpha   90.00
_cell.angle_beta   90.00
_cell.angle_gamma   90.00
#
_symmetry.space_group_name_H-M   'P 1'
#
loop_
_entity.id
_entity.type
_entity.pdbx_description
1 polymer ?
#
loop_
_entity_poly.entity_id
_entity_poly.type
_entity_poly.pdbx_seq_one_letter_code
_entity_poly.pdbx_strand_id
1 'polypeptide(L)'
;DIRGRKAHLLREDFCGTASAACEWVRQDENNQAIGVDIDASVLDWGRQNRIGRLPVADQARVQLIESDVRDVDTPPVDILVAFNFSYWIFDTRTKMLDYFRKAHAALKDVGLFFCDLFGGSEAFEETKEKTKHDGFTYVWHQAEFHPVTHYMRTHIHFKFPDGSKLKKAFTYEWRLWTAPEIRELLEEAGFKNPTVYWEGEDEDGEGNGEFSPEDKGEADLAWISYVVAEK
;
A
#
# COMPACT_ATOMS: atom_id res chain seq x y z
N ASP A 1 -1.48 -19.43 -6.39
CA ASP A 1 -2.85 -19.07 -6.82
C ASP A 1 -3.84 -19.32 -5.66
N ILE A 2 -3.94 -18.33 -4.78
CA ILE A 2 -4.76 -18.39 -3.55
C ILE A 2 -6.25 -18.57 -3.88
N ARG A 3 -6.74 -17.94 -4.95
CA ARG A 3 -8.17 -17.91 -5.29
C ARG A 3 -8.67 -19.12 -6.08
N GLY A 4 -7.79 -19.88 -6.71
CA GLY A 4 -8.17 -20.96 -7.65
C GLY A 4 -8.90 -20.47 -8.93
N ARG A 5 -9.01 -19.15 -9.14
CA ARG A 5 -9.59 -18.52 -10.34
C ARG A 5 -8.93 -17.18 -10.66
N LYS A 6 -8.96 -16.78 -11.93
CA LYS A 6 -8.45 -15.47 -12.35
C LYS A 6 -9.21 -14.32 -11.67
N ALA A 7 -8.48 -13.29 -11.29
CA ALA A 7 -8.98 -12.00 -10.88
C ALA A 7 -8.99 -11.06 -12.08
N HIS A 8 -10.03 -10.24 -12.24
CA HIS A 8 -10.10 -9.28 -13.33
C HIS A 8 -10.42 -7.87 -12.86
N LEU A 9 -11.12 -7.70 -11.74
CA LEU A 9 -11.45 -6.38 -11.21
C LEU A 9 -10.64 -6.10 -9.95
N LEU A 10 -9.74 -5.11 -10.05
CA LEU A 10 -8.94 -4.57 -8.96
C LEU A 10 -9.58 -3.28 -8.43
N ARG A 11 -9.57 -3.07 -7.12
CA ARG A 11 -9.71 -1.77 -6.50
C ARG A 11 -8.42 -1.41 -5.76
N GLU A 12 -7.87 -0.24 -6.06
CA GLU A 12 -6.72 0.35 -5.39
C GLU A 12 -7.21 1.48 -4.49
N ASP A 13 -7.20 1.26 -3.17
CA ASP A 13 -7.47 2.29 -2.19
C ASP A 13 -6.21 3.14 -1.97
N PHE A 14 -6.39 4.46 -1.74
CA PHE A 14 -5.30 5.43 -1.67
C PHE A 14 -4.44 5.44 -2.93
N CYS A 15 -5.08 5.37 -4.09
CA CYS A 15 -4.41 5.09 -5.36
C CYS A 15 -3.46 6.20 -5.83
N GLY A 16 -3.54 7.39 -5.26
CA GLY A 16 -2.72 8.52 -5.68
C GLY A 16 -2.81 8.74 -7.19
N THR A 17 -1.69 8.55 -7.89
CA THR A 17 -1.63 8.71 -9.35
C THR A 17 -2.06 7.46 -10.14
N ALA A 18 -2.61 6.43 -9.47
CA ALA A 18 -3.11 5.19 -10.05
C ALA A 18 -2.04 4.36 -10.79
N SER A 19 -0.84 4.27 -10.22
CA SER A 19 0.27 3.53 -10.85
C SER A 19 -0.02 2.03 -10.90
N ALA A 20 -0.46 1.43 -9.78
CA ALA A 20 -0.78 0.01 -9.71
C ALA A 20 -2.01 -0.34 -10.55
N ALA A 21 -3.06 0.50 -10.52
CA ALA A 21 -4.23 0.34 -11.37
C ALA A 21 -3.88 0.32 -12.87
N CYS A 22 -2.98 1.22 -13.31
CA CYS A 22 -2.50 1.25 -14.70
C CYS A 22 -1.69 0.01 -15.05
N GLU A 23 -0.85 -0.46 -14.15
CA GLU A 23 -0.06 -1.67 -14.38
C GLU A 23 -0.94 -2.92 -14.42
N TRP A 24 -1.95 -3.01 -13.56
CA TRP A 24 -2.92 -4.10 -13.55
C TRP A 24 -3.62 -4.30 -14.90
N VAL A 25 -4.09 -3.21 -15.52
CA VAL A 25 -4.80 -3.32 -16.82
C VAL A 25 -3.89 -3.69 -17.98
N ARG A 26 -2.57 -3.49 -17.87
CA ARG A 26 -1.59 -3.91 -18.87
C ARG A 26 -1.35 -5.42 -18.89
N GLN A 27 -1.59 -6.10 -17.76
CA GLN A 27 -1.26 -7.51 -17.60
C GLN A 27 -2.21 -8.45 -18.36
N ASP A 28 -3.49 -8.05 -18.54
CA ASP A 28 -4.48 -8.86 -19.26
C ASP A 28 -5.56 -7.93 -19.86
N GLU A 29 -6.02 -8.23 -21.08
CA GLU A 29 -7.05 -7.45 -21.78
C GLU A 29 -8.41 -7.42 -21.06
N ASN A 30 -8.68 -8.38 -20.20
CA ASN A 30 -9.91 -8.47 -19.40
C ASN A 30 -9.81 -7.73 -18.06
N ASN A 31 -8.62 -7.27 -17.68
CA ASN A 31 -8.41 -6.60 -16.41
C ASN A 31 -9.01 -5.20 -16.42
N GLN A 32 -9.69 -4.86 -15.35
CA GLN A 32 -10.26 -3.55 -15.04
C GLN A 32 -9.77 -3.08 -13.66
N ALA A 33 -9.67 -1.78 -13.47
CA ALA A 33 -9.22 -1.21 -12.21
C ALA A 33 -10.09 -0.01 -11.79
N ILE A 34 -10.30 0.08 -10.48
CA ILE A 34 -10.92 1.24 -9.82
C ILE A 34 -9.88 1.80 -8.85
N GLY A 35 -9.42 3.02 -9.08
CA GLY A 35 -8.57 3.75 -8.13
C GLY A 35 -9.41 4.70 -7.30
N VAL A 36 -9.22 4.70 -5.99
CA VAL A 36 -9.92 5.59 -5.05
C VAL A 36 -8.89 6.42 -4.30
N ASP A 37 -9.07 7.73 -4.33
CA ASP A 37 -8.26 8.66 -3.54
C ASP A 37 -9.10 9.88 -3.16
N ILE A 38 -8.73 10.55 -2.07
CA ILE A 38 -9.44 11.75 -1.61
C ILE A 38 -8.91 13.04 -2.26
N ASP A 39 -7.70 12.99 -2.84
CA ASP A 39 -7.03 14.15 -3.43
C ASP A 39 -7.34 14.27 -4.93
N ALA A 40 -8.27 15.17 -5.27
CA ALA A 40 -8.65 15.46 -6.65
C ALA A 40 -7.45 15.83 -7.54
N SER A 41 -6.47 16.58 -6.98
CA SER A 41 -5.32 17.07 -7.76
C SER A 41 -4.37 15.94 -8.16
N VAL A 42 -4.19 14.97 -7.28
CA VAL A 42 -3.38 13.77 -7.54
C VAL A 42 -4.06 12.87 -8.55
N LEU A 43 -5.39 12.69 -8.43
CA LEU A 43 -6.19 11.95 -9.41
C LEU A 43 -6.14 12.60 -10.79
N ASP A 44 -6.25 13.92 -10.89
CA ASP A 44 -6.16 14.65 -12.15
C ASP A 44 -4.78 14.50 -12.81
N TRP A 45 -3.73 14.55 -12.00
CA TRP A 45 -2.38 14.27 -12.50
C TRP A 45 -2.28 12.82 -13.03
N GLY A 46 -2.85 11.85 -12.32
CA GLY A 46 -2.93 10.45 -12.71
C GLY A 46 -3.67 10.25 -14.03
N ARG A 47 -4.82 10.91 -14.21
CA ARG A 47 -5.58 10.89 -15.47
C ARG A 47 -4.74 11.36 -16.65
N GLN A 48 -4.03 12.47 -16.48
CA GLN A 48 -3.25 13.08 -17.55
C GLN A 48 -1.93 12.35 -17.85
N ASN A 49 -1.21 11.93 -16.82
CA ASN A 49 0.18 11.50 -16.94
C ASN A 49 0.38 9.98 -16.81
N ARG A 50 -0.60 9.23 -16.32
CA ARG A 50 -0.57 7.78 -16.21
C ARG A 50 -1.58 7.15 -17.18
N ILE A 51 -2.87 7.37 -16.94
CA ILE A 51 -3.95 6.79 -17.75
C ILE A 51 -3.87 7.32 -19.19
N GLY A 52 -3.68 8.63 -19.38
CA GLY A 52 -3.56 9.25 -20.72
C GLY A 52 -2.38 8.73 -21.56
N ARG A 53 -1.42 8.02 -20.95
CA ARG A 53 -0.30 7.36 -21.64
C ARG A 53 -0.54 5.89 -21.96
N LEU A 54 -1.64 5.31 -21.47
CA LEU A 54 -2.04 3.96 -21.84
C LEU A 54 -2.58 3.91 -23.27
N PRO A 55 -2.55 2.75 -23.95
CA PRO A 55 -3.33 2.54 -25.14
C PRO A 55 -4.81 2.90 -24.93
N VAL A 56 -5.50 3.43 -25.94
CA VAL A 56 -6.87 3.93 -25.80
C VAL A 56 -7.83 2.85 -25.24
N ALA A 57 -7.66 1.60 -25.65
CA ALA A 57 -8.45 0.48 -25.13
C ALA A 57 -8.25 0.25 -23.64
N ASP A 58 -7.04 0.50 -23.13
CA ASP A 58 -6.70 0.31 -21.72
C ASP A 58 -7.18 1.48 -20.86
N GLN A 59 -7.17 2.71 -21.40
CA GLN A 59 -7.68 3.89 -20.70
C GLN A 59 -9.13 3.71 -20.24
N ALA A 60 -9.97 3.08 -21.06
CA ALA A 60 -11.38 2.83 -20.75
C ALA A 60 -11.58 1.80 -19.62
N ARG A 61 -10.52 1.07 -19.25
CA ARG A 61 -10.56 0.02 -18.22
C ARG A 61 -10.10 0.49 -16.84
N VAL A 62 -9.69 1.76 -16.71
CA VAL A 62 -9.29 2.38 -15.43
C VAL A 62 -10.27 3.47 -15.06
N GLN A 63 -10.95 3.31 -13.93
CA GLN A 63 -11.83 4.33 -13.35
C GLN A 63 -11.17 4.95 -12.13
N LEU A 64 -11.19 6.29 -12.01
CA LEU A 64 -10.74 6.99 -10.80
C LEU A 64 -11.92 7.67 -10.11
N ILE A 65 -12.03 7.46 -8.81
CA ILE A 65 -13.09 7.98 -7.95
C ILE A 65 -12.47 8.85 -6.86
N GLU A 66 -12.90 10.10 -6.79
CA GLU A 66 -12.58 11.01 -5.68
C GLU A 66 -13.51 10.72 -4.51
N SER A 67 -13.00 10.06 -3.47
CA SER A 67 -13.77 9.71 -2.28
C SER A 67 -12.87 9.29 -1.12
N ASP A 68 -13.38 9.36 0.11
CA ASP A 68 -12.82 8.59 1.22
C ASP A 68 -13.03 7.09 0.92
N VAL A 69 -12.00 6.29 1.10
CA VAL A 69 -12.04 4.83 0.84
C VAL A 69 -13.08 4.10 1.68
N ARG A 70 -13.53 4.71 2.80
CA ARG A 70 -14.55 4.15 3.69
C ARG A 70 -15.98 4.47 3.23
N ASP A 71 -16.15 5.49 2.39
CA ASP A 71 -17.47 6.00 2.00
C ASP A 71 -17.78 5.73 0.50
N VAL A 72 -16.79 5.25 -0.25
CA VAL A 72 -16.95 4.97 -1.69
C VAL A 72 -17.82 3.74 -1.92
N ASP A 73 -18.78 3.87 -2.84
CA ASP A 73 -19.58 2.76 -3.35
C ASP A 73 -19.01 2.27 -4.69
N THR A 74 -18.64 0.98 -4.74
CA THR A 74 -18.11 0.32 -5.92
C THR A 74 -18.76 -1.04 -6.10
N PRO A 75 -18.85 -1.58 -7.32
CA PRO A 75 -19.23 -2.98 -7.48
C PRO A 75 -18.22 -3.87 -6.73
N PRO A 76 -18.66 -5.04 -6.23
CA PRO A 76 -17.75 -5.96 -5.56
C PRO A 76 -16.57 -6.34 -6.46
N VAL A 77 -15.35 -6.27 -5.91
CA VAL A 77 -14.11 -6.47 -6.65
C VAL A 77 -13.46 -7.83 -6.35
N ASP A 78 -12.60 -8.29 -7.26
CA ASP A 78 -11.86 -9.54 -7.06
C ASP A 78 -10.68 -9.36 -6.12
N ILE A 79 -10.00 -8.21 -6.23
CA ILE A 79 -8.83 -7.85 -5.42
C ILE A 79 -9.00 -6.41 -4.95
N LEU A 80 -8.73 -6.16 -3.68
CA LEU A 80 -8.61 -4.84 -3.10
C LEU A 80 -7.21 -4.69 -2.51
N VAL A 81 -6.52 -3.61 -2.89
CA VAL A 81 -5.17 -3.34 -2.40
C VAL A 81 -5.11 -1.97 -1.70
N ALA A 82 -4.31 -1.89 -0.63
CA ALA A 82 -3.97 -0.66 0.06
C ALA A 82 -2.45 -0.65 0.31
N PHE A 83 -1.70 0.06 -0.52
CA PHE A 83 -0.24 0.06 -0.53
C PHE A 83 0.37 1.37 -0.03
N ASN A 84 1.70 1.35 0.14
CA ASN A 84 2.52 2.43 0.67
C ASN A 84 2.11 2.85 2.09
N PHE A 85 1.67 1.90 2.90
CA PHE A 85 1.26 2.09 4.29
C PHE A 85 0.16 3.15 4.46
N SER A 86 -0.53 3.51 3.38
CA SER A 86 -1.49 4.63 3.35
C SER A 86 -2.64 4.45 4.33
N TYR A 87 -3.07 3.22 4.60
CA TYR A 87 -4.12 2.89 5.56
C TYR A 87 -3.71 3.16 7.03
N TRP A 88 -2.43 3.42 7.32
CA TRP A 88 -1.93 3.78 8.65
C TRP A 88 -2.38 5.17 9.13
N ILE A 89 -3.00 5.97 8.26
CA ILE A 89 -3.74 7.19 8.65
C ILE A 89 -4.88 6.87 9.63
N PHE A 90 -5.36 5.64 9.63
CA PHE A 90 -6.34 5.17 10.61
C PHE A 90 -5.64 4.85 11.93
N ASP A 91 -5.39 5.89 12.70
CA ASP A 91 -4.55 5.93 13.90
C ASP A 91 -5.13 5.24 15.13
N THR A 92 -6.41 4.86 15.12
CA THR A 92 -7.07 4.14 16.19
C THR A 92 -7.60 2.79 15.73
N ARG A 93 -7.66 1.83 16.67
CA ARG A 93 -8.22 0.51 16.41
C ARG A 93 -9.62 0.58 15.80
N THR A 94 -10.45 1.48 16.30
CA THR A 94 -11.82 1.66 15.80
C THR A 94 -11.85 2.12 14.34
N LYS A 95 -11.04 3.10 13.96
CA LYS A 95 -10.96 3.59 12.58
C LYS A 95 -10.40 2.53 11.64
N MET A 96 -9.36 1.80 12.07
CA MET A 96 -8.76 0.73 11.29
C MET A 96 -9.75 -0.42 11.07
N LEU A 97 -10.45 -0.83 12.12
CA LEU A 97 -11.47 -1.89 12.02
C LEU A 97 -12.65 -1.48 11.13
N ASP A 98 -13.08 -0.21 11.19
CA ASP A 98 -14.13 0.30 10.29
C ASP A 98 -13.67 0.21 8.83
N TYR A 99 -12.45 0.66 8.53
CA TYR A 99 -11.86 0.52 7.19
C TYR A 99 -11.81 -0.93 6.72
N PHE A 100 -11.29 -1.84 7.53
CA PHE A 100 -11.20 -3.26 7.15
C PHE A 100 -12.58 -3.91 6.93
N ARG A 101 -13.59 -3.53 7.70
CA ARG A 101 -14.98 -3.98 7.46
C ARG A 101 -15.53 -3.46 6.12
N LYS A 102 -15.23 -2.22 5.76
CA LYS A 102 -15.61 -1.65 4.46
C LYS A 102 -14.88 -2.34 3.30
N ALA A 103 -13.58 -2.59 3.46
CA ALA A 103 -12.78 -3.34 2.49
C ALA A 103 -13.32 -4.78 2.31
N HIS A 104 -13.64 -5.46 3.41
CA HIS A 104 -14.25 -6.79 3.36
C HIS A 104 -15.59 -6.78 2.61
N ALA A 105 -16.46 -5.81 2.90
CA ALA A 105 -17.76 -5.69 2.24
C ALA A 105 -17.63 -5.43 0.72
N ALA A 106 -16.60 -4.69 0.30
CA ALA A 106 -16.34 -4.34 -1.09
C ALA A 106 -15.79 -5.51 -1.94
N LEU A 107 -15.39 -6.61 -1.33
CA LEU A 107 -14.88 -7.78 -2.06
C LEU A 107 -16.02 -8.72 -2.49
N LYS A 108 -15.82 -9.40 -3.62
CA LYS A 108 -16.62 -10.57 -4.02
C LYS A 108 -16.33 -11.75 -3.08
N ASP A 109 -17.20 -12.75 -3.07
CA ASP A 109 -16.90 -14.04 -2.44
C ASP A 109 -15.59 -14.60 -3.01
N VAL A 110 -14.70 -15.12 -2.15
CA VAL A 110 -13.31 -15.51 -2.45
C VAL A 110 -12.45 -14.36 -3.01
N GLY A 111 -12.81 -13.13 -2.72
CA GLY A 111 -11.99 -11.94 -3.01
C GLY A 111 -10.81 -11.85 -2.05
N LEU A 112 -9.75 -11.15 -2.45
CA LEU A 112 -8.53 -10.97 -1.67
C LEU A 112 -8.28 -9.50 -1.34
N PHE A 113 -7.88 -9.26 -0.10
CA PHE A 113 -7.36 -7.99 0.36
C PHE A 113 -5.83 -8.09 0.51
N PHE A 114 -5.12 -7.06 0.06
CA PHE A 114 -3.66 -6.93 0.22
C PHE A 114 -3.33 -5.59 0.87
N CYS A 115 -2.47 -5.60 1.85
CA CYS A 115 -1.83 -4.39 2.34
C CYS A 115 -0.35 -4.65 2.64
N ASP A 116 0.46 -3.60 2.54
CA ASP A 116 1.87 -3.66 2.92
C ASP A 116 2.07 -3.24 4.38
N LEU A 117 3.17 -3.65 4.94
CA LEU A 117 3.54 -3.41 6.33
C LEU A 117 5.06 -3.31 6.42
N PHE A 118 5.57 -2.36 7.18
CA PHE A 118 6.98 -2.35 7.56
C PHE A 118 7.15 -2.47 9.08
N GLY A 119 8.29 -2.94 9.50
CA GLY A 119 8.63 -3.09 10.90
C GLY A 119 10.13 -3.31 11.10
N GLY A 120 10.49 -3.91 12.20
CA GLY A 120 11.86 -4.03 12.68
C GLY A 120 12.14 -3.06 13.82
N SER A 121 13.30 -3.18 14.47
CA SER A 121 13.65 -2.31 15.60
C SER A 121 13.79 -0.84 15.19
N GLU A 122 14.26 -0.57 13.97
CA GLU A 122 14.41 0.79 13.45
C GLU A 122 13.08 1.49 13.14
N ALA A 123 11.98 0.74 13.03
CA ALA A 123 10.65 1.33 12.86
C ALA A 123 10.20 2.18 14.07
N PHE A 124 10.80 1.94 15.25
CA PHE A 124 10.52 2.65 16.51
C PHE A 124 11.50 3.80 16.79
N GLU A 125 12.42 4.07 15.88
CA GLU A 125 13.48 5.07 16.08
C GLU A 125 13.27 6.30 15.18
N GLU A 126 13.73 7.46 15.67
CA GLU A 126 13.88 8.64 14.84
C GLU A 126 15.16 8.48 14.00
N THR A 127 14.98 8.20 12.72
CA THR A 127 16.11 7.88 11.82
C THR A 127 16.04 8.62 10.50
N LYS A 128 17.13 8.57 9.74
CA LYS A 128 17.22 9.20 8.42
C LYS A 128 18.08 8.38 7.48
N GLU A 129 17.43 7.70 6.58
CA GLU A 129 18.05 6.85 5.58
C GLU A 129 18.18 7.56 4.23
N LYS A 130 19.16 7.12 3.43
CA LYS A 130 19.44 7.70 2.13
C LYS A 130 19.69 6.59 1.12
N THR A 131 18.85 6.53 0.12
CA THR A 131 19.00 5.61 -1.01
C THR A 131 19.36 6.41 -2.27
N LYS A 132 20.46 6.05 -2.90
CA LYS A 132 20.90 6.66 -4.16
C LYS A 132 20.19 6.01 -5.33
N HIS A 133 19.62 6.83 -6.20
CA HIS A 133 19.07 6.44 -7.48
C HIS A 133 19.76 7.20 -8.61
N ASP A 134 19.54 6.76 -9.86
CA ASP A 134 20.00 7.54 -11.01
C ASP A 134 19.25 8.87 -11.06
N GLY A 135 20.02 9.96 -11.05
CA GLY A 135 19.50 11.34 -11.10
C GLY A 135 19.00 11.92 -9.77
N PHE A 136 18.90 11.18 -8.67
CA PHE A 136 18.53 11.74 -7.36
C PHE A 136 18.93 10.84 -6.18
N THR A 137 18.92 11.42 -4.98
CA THR A 137 18.96 10.65 -3.72
C THR A 137 17.60 10.79 -3.02
N TYR A 138 16.95 9.68 -2.78
CA TYR A 138 15.77 9.55 -1.91
C TYR A 138 16.22 9.62 -0.46
N VAL A 139 15.48 10.32 0.39
CA VAL A 139 15.75 10.40 1.82
C VAL A 139 14.46 10.14 2.59
N TRP A 140 14.39 8.96 3.22
CA TRP A 140 13.40 8.64 4.23
C TRP A 140 13.80 9.27 5.57
N HIS A 141 12.87 9.91 6.25
CA HIS A 141 13.14 10.58 7.51
C HIS A 141 12.00 10.36 8.49
N GLN A 142 12.18 9.42 9.40
CA GLN A 142 11.34 9.26 10.59
C GLN A 142 11.69 10.39 11.57
N ALA A 143 10.88 11.46 11.55
CA ALA A 143 11.19 12.71 12.24
C ALA A 143 10.68 12.74 13.67
N GLU A 144 9.74 11.86 14.00
CA GLU A 144 9.09 11.81 15.31
C GLU A 144 8.46 10.43 15.52
N PHE A 145 8.62 9.87 16.72
CA PHE A 145 7.96 8.63 17.14
C PHE A 145 7.54 8.72 18.61
N HIS A 146 6.30 8.38 18.91
CA HIS A 146 5.75 8.36 20.26
C HIS A 146 5.53 6.92 20.75
N PRO A 147 6.34 6.40 21.68
CA PRO A 147 6.26 4.99 22.09
C PRO A 147 4.96 4.62 22.83
N VAL A 148 4.20 5.59 23.35
CA VAL A 148 2.94 5.33 24.05
C VAL A 148 1.76 5.17 23.09
N THR A 149 1.75 5.93 21.99
CA THR A 149 0.64 5.94 21.03
C THR A 149 1.00 5.27 19.70
N HIS A 150 2.28 4.99 19.48
CA HIS A 150 2.86 4.59 18.20
C HIS A 150 2.64 5.62 17.08
N TYR A 151 2.27 6.88 17.43
CA TYR A 151 2.26 7.95 16.45
C TYR A 151 3.65 8.13 15.87
N MET A 152 3.71 8.27 14.54
CA MET A 152 4.94 8.59 13.83
C MET A 152 4.70 9.67 12.79
N ARG A 153 5.69 10.54 12.61
CA ARG A 153 5.71 11.50 11.52
C ARG A 153 6.94 11.29 10.66
N THR A 154 6.70 11.01 9.39
CA THR A 154 7.75 10.77 8.42
C THR A 154 7.76 11.82 7.33
N HIS A 155 8.93 12.06 6.76
CA HIS A 155 9.11 12.94 5.61
C HIS A 155 9.92 12.25 4.53
N ILE A 156 9.54 12.48 3.28
CA ILE A 156 10.36 12.14 2.12
C ILE A 156 11.02 13.42 1.60
N HIS A 157 12.32 13.34 1.35
CA HIS A 157 13.08 14.41 0.72
C HIS A 157 13.83 13.89 -0.51
N PHE A 158 14.05 14.75 -1.48
CA PHE A 158 14.89 14.46 -2.63
C PHE A 158 16.10 15.42 -2.68
N LYS A 159 17.24 14.87 -3.08
CA LYS A 159 18.46 15.65 -3.36
C LYS A 159 18.88 15.34 -4.78
N PHE A 160 19.24 16.37 -5.53
CA PHE A 160 19.63 16.27 -6.93
C PHE A 160 21.12 16.50 -7.12
N PRO A 161 21.72 16.01 -8.23
CA PRO A 161 23.16 16.16 -8.50
C PRO A 161 23.65 17.60 -8.59
N ASP A 162 22.79 18.54 -8.99
CA ASP A 162 23.07 19.98 -9.04
C ASP A 162 23.13 20.67 -7.65
N GLY A 163 22.94 19.88 -6.57
CA GLY A 163 22.94 20.36 -5.19
C GLY A 163 21.57 20.87 -4.71
N SER A 164 20.57 20.97 -5.58
CA SER A 164 19.21 21.34 -5.19
C SER A 164 18.55 20.26 -4.32
N LYS A 165 17.56 20.67 -3.52
CA LYS A 165 16.87 19.77 -2.58
C LYS A 165 15.38 20.10 -2.55
N LEU A 166 14.56 19.09 -2.72
CA LEU A 166 13.14 19.15 -2.42
C LEU A 166 12.92 18.57 -1.01
N LYS A 167 12.75 19.47 -0.03
CA LYS A 167 12.56 19.07 1.37
C LYS A 167 11.08 18.86 1.66
N LYS A 168 10.76 17.79 2.41
CA LYS A 168 9.39 17.44 2.79
C LYS A 168 8.47 17.37 1.56
N ALA A 169 8.95 16.70 0.51
CA ALA A 169 8.14 16.44 -0.69
C ALA A 169 6.85 15.73 -0.32
N PHE A 170 6.94 14.81 0.65
CA PHE A 170 5.80 14.17 1.29
C PHE A 170 5.97 14.21 2.79
N THR A 171 4.86 14.29 3.51
CA THR A 171 4.78 14.19 4.96
C THR A 171 3.63 13.27 5.30
N TYR A 172 3.91 12.28 6.14
CA TYR A 172 2.93 11.32 6.61
C TYR A 172 2.82 11.41 8.14
N GLU A 173 1.60 11.37 8.63
CA GLU A 173 1.27 11.27 10.05
C GLU A 173 0.47 9.99 10.24
N TRP A 174 1.13 8.99 10.82
CA TRP A 174 0.64 7.62 10.90
C TRP A 174 0.66 7.10 12.34
N ARG A 175 -0.02 6.00 12.55
CA ARG A 175 0.27 5.10 13.65
C ARG A 175 1.04 3.91 13.11
N LEU A 176 2.19 3.60 13.72
CA LEU A 176 2.90 2.35 13.46
C LEU A 176 2.05 1.18 13.98
N TRP A 177 1.66 0.30 13.08
CA TRP A 177 0.91 -0.91 13.37
C TRP A 177 1.82 -2.12 13.29
N THR A 178 1.62 -3.09 14.17
CA THR A 178 2.37 -4.35 14.14
C THR A 178 1.65 -5.42 13.33
N ALA A 179 2.38 -6.41 12.82
CA ALA A 179 1.78 -7.51 12.06
C ALA A 179 0.71 -8.27 12.87
N PRO A 180 0.89 -8.60 14.16
CA PRO A 180 -0.18 -9.20 14.97
C PRO A 180 -1.43 -8.32 15.06
N GLU A 181 -1.30 -7.01 15.30
CA GLU A 181 -2.46 -6.10 15.36
C GLU A 181 -3.25 -6.07 14.05
N ILE A 182 -2.57 -6.00 12.91
CA ILE A 182 -3.21 -6.00 11.59
C ILE A 182 -3.92 -7.31 11.31
N ARG A 183 -3.27 -8.45 11.58
CA ARG A 183 -3.88 -9.78 11.40
C ARG A 183 -5.15 -9.95 12.24
N GLU A 184 -5.07 -9.63 13.54
CA GLU A 184 -6.21 -9.73 14.46
C GLU A 184 -7.37 -8.80 14.05
N LEU A 185 -7.06 -7.59 13.58
CA LEU A 185 -8.07 -6.65 13.10
C LEU A 185 -8.74 -7.11 11.79
N LEU A 186 -7.99 -7.73 10.89
CA LEU A 186 -8.54 -8.34 9.68
C LEU A 186 -9.48 -9.50 10.02
N GLU A 187 -9.10 -10.39 10.94
CA GLU A 187 -9.98 -11.48 11.43
C GLU A 187 -11.25 -10.91 12.07
N GLU A 188 -11.15 -9.89 12.91
CA GLU A 188 -12.32 -9.24 13.53
C GLU A 188 -13.20 -8.52 12.51
N ALA A 189 -12.64 -8.04 11.41
CA ALA A 189 -13.39 -7.46 10.31
C ALA A 189 -14.14 -8.50 9.47
N GLY A 190 -13.85 -9.79 9.64
CA GLY A 190 -14.49 -10.90 8.95
C GLY A 190 -13.64 -11.59 7.89
N PHE A 191 -12.40 -11.14 7.68
CA PHE A 191 -11.46 -11.82 6.79
C PHE A 191 -11.02 -13.18 7.36
N LYS A 192 -10.65 -14.07 6.46
CA LYS A 192 -10.10 -15.39 6.79
C LYS A 192 -8.62 -15.43 6.42
N ASN A 193 -7.87 -16.25 7.13
CA ASN A 193 -6.49 -16.61 6.83
C ASN A 193 -5.58 -15.38 6.54
N PRO A 194 -5.54 -14.34 7.40
CA PRO A 194 -4.61 -13.23 7.16
C PRO A 194 -3.18 -13.76 7.27
N THR A 195 -2.54 -13.90 6.11
CA THR A 195 -1.22 -14.50 5.93
C THR A 195 -0.20 -13.41 5.64
N VAL A 196 0.93 -13.45 6.34
CA VAL A 196 2.07 -12.58 6.07
C VAL A 196 2.90 -13.19 4.95
N TYR A 197 3.22 -12.37 3.96
CA TYR A 197 4.18 -12.70 2.90
C TYR A 197 5.45 -11.93 3.17
N TRP A 198 6.51 -12.67 3.44
CA TRP A 198 7.82 -12.17 3.79
C TRP A 198 8.74 -12.17 2.58
N GLU A 199 9.59 -11.17 2.46
CA GLU A 199 10.58 -11.10 1.40
C GLU A 199 11.69 -12.11 1.63
N GLY A 200 12.04 -12.85 0.60
CA GLY A 200 13.21 -13.74 0.63
C GLY A 200 14.50 -12.96 0.46
N GLU A 201 15.62 -13.60 0.77
CA GLU A 201 16.96 -13.03 0.62
C GLU A 201 17.66 -13.58 -0.63
N ASP A 202 18.56 -12.79 -1.19
CA ASP A 202 19.51 -13.22 -2.20
C ASP A 202 20.80 -13.78 -1.59
N GLU A 203 21.81 -14.10 -2.43
CA GLU A 203 23.09 -14.65 -1.99
C GLU A 203 23.92 -13.70 -1.09
N ASP A 204 23.63 -12.41 -1.17
CA ASP A 204 24.32 -11.37 -0.37
C ASP A 204 23.55 -11.03 0.92
N GLY A 205 22.38 -11.64 1.15
CA GLY A 205 21.51 -11.38 2.32
C GLY A 205 20.66 -10.13 2.17
N GLU A 206 20.50 -9.62 0.95
CA GLU A 206 19.61 -8.50 0.64
C GLU A 206 18.25 -9.03 0.15
N GLY A 207 17.19 -8.23 0.30
CA GLY A 207 15.87 -8.60 -0.18
C GLY A 207 15.85 -8.86 -1.69
N ASN A 208 15.32 -10.03 -2.10
CA ASN A 208 15.33 -10.47 -3.50
C ASN A 208 14.07 -10.06 -4.30
N GLY A 209 13.10 -9.40 -3.68
CA GLY A 209 11.83 -9.00 -4.29
C GLY A 209 10.81 -10.13 -4.43
N GLU A 210 11.11 -11.34 -3.94
CA GLU A 210 10.19 -12.47 -3.96
C GLU A 210 9.56 -12.66 -2.58
N PHE A 211 8.24 -12.65 -2.52
CA PHE A 211 7.48 -12.74 -1.27
C PHE A 211 6.78 -14.09 -1.17
N SER A 212 6.95 -14.78 -0.04
CA SER A 212 6.32 -16.07 0.24
C SER A 212 5.63 -16.09 1.62
N PRO A 213 4.60 -16.94 1.82
CA PRO A 213 3.96 -17.09 3.12
C PRO A 213 4.95 -17.47 4.20
N GLU A 214 4.95 -16.72 5.30
CA GLU A 214 5.84 -16.95 6.44
C GLU A 214 5.13 -16.66 7.78
N ASP A 215 5.31 -17.54 8.75
CA ASP A 215 4.67 -17.43 10.08
C ASP A 215 5.58 -16.79 11.14
N LYS A 216 6.88 -16.74 10.92
CA LYS A 216 7.85 -16.25 11.90
C LYS A 216 8.55 -14.98 11.45
N GLY A 217 8.97 -14.91 10.18
CA GLY A 217 9.84 -13.85 9.67
C GLY A 217 11.22 -13.82 10.34
N GLU A 218 12.07 -12.90 9.90
CA GLU A 218 13.36 -12.64 10.49
C GLU A 218 13.32 -11.41 11.40
N ALA A 219 14.15 -11.38 12.44
CA ALA A 219 14.21 -10.26 13.39
C ALA A 219 15.15 -9.14 12.90
N ASP A 220 14.93 -8.68 11.68
CA ASP A 220 15.72 -7.66 11.02
C ASP A 220 15.54 -6.28 11.64
N LEU A 221 16.52 -5.42 11.43
CA LEU A 221 16.46 -4.02 11.85
C LEU A 221 15.33 -3.27 11.16
N ALA A 222 15.13 -3.54 9.87
CA ALA A 222 14.03 -3.01 9.05
C ALA A 222 13.59 -4.08 8.04
N TRP A 223 12.27 -4.21 7.86
CA TRP A 223 11.69 -5.16 6.90
C TRP A 223 10.38 -4.61 6.33
N ILE A 224 10.04 -5.07 5.14
CA ILE A 224 8.74 -4.84 4.50
C ILE A 224 8.11 -6.20 4.25
N SER A 225 6.81 -6.29 4.47
CA SER A 225 6.02 -7.49 4.17
C SER A 225 4.65 -7.10 3.60
N TYR A 226 3.95 -8.10 3.06
CA TYR A 226 2.55 -7.94 2.67
C TYR A 226 1.68 -8.81 3.57
N VAL A 227 0.48 -8.32 3.88
CA VAL A 227 -0.57 -9.13 4.50
C VAL A 227 -1.65 -9.37 3.46
N VAL A 228 -1.97 -10.64 3.24
CA VAL A 228 -3.01 -11.09 2.32
C VAL A 228 -4.11 -11.77 3.11
N ALA A 229 -5.35 -11.34 2.91
CA ALA A 229 -6.50 -11.91 3.63
C ALA A 229 -7.65 -12.23 2.68
N GLU A 230 -8.38 -13.31 2.97
CA GLU A 230 -9.48 -13.84 2.15
C GLU A 230 -10.83 -13.37 2.70
N LYS A 231 -11.77 -13.10 1.79
CA LYS A 231 -13.18 -12.89 2.20
C LYS A 231 -13.89 -14.18 2.49
#